data_84bb612d0925226760ef7e40fadb8873
#
_entry.id   84bb612d0925226760ef7e40fadb8873
#
_cell.length_a   1.000
_cell.length_b   1.000
_cell.length_c   1.000
_cell.angle_alpha   90.00
_cell.angle_beta   90.00
_cell.angle_gamma   90.00
#
_symmetry.space_group_name_H-M   'P 1'
#
loop_
_entity.id
_entity.type
_entity.pdbx_description
1 polymer ?
#
loop_
_entity_poly.entity_id
_entity_poly.type
_entity_poly.pdbx_seq_one_letter_code
_entity_poly.pdbx_strand_id
1 'polypeptide(L)'
;GSSPLLVTCDDFNDWVCKYDRFPKYLFNELIASEFAKIWNINTPETALITVKSEHIPFDKFPQLQPAYFEKECFGSLFLKNTKEIDLSFIPLFRDKSFRDKIQQKSDFLKIALFDIWLANEDRNYNNFNLLLHYSPNNVYFFYAIDHVNIFNSSFLNYGIAELTEEDTIIKTELAKLLYGNVRKLTEIVDKLVEDFYLCTIECEKNLDVIFDLLPDSWLIDKPYIRAKMQEHLFNDEWKKQCEVNFRTFIQSFILN
;
A
#
# COMPACT_ATOMS: atom_id res chain seq x y z
N GLY A 1 -11.15 12.49 0.55
CA GLY A 1 -11.37 11.15 1.05
C GLY A 1 -12.12 11.18 2.37
N SER A 2 -12.88 10.15 2.67
CA SER A 2 -13.52 10.00 3.98
C SER A 2 -12.44 9.72 5.03
N SER A 3 -12.47 10.42 6.17
CA SER A 3 -11.62 10.07 7.30
C SER A 3 -12.00 8.68 7.81
N PRO A 4 -11.08 7.74 7.97
CA PRO A 4 -11.40 6.42 8.48
C PRO A 4 -11.89 6.50 9.94
N LEU A 5 -12.65 5.51 10.36
CA LEU A 5 -13.10 5.38 11.74
C LEU A 5 -12.32 4.28 12.45
N LEU A 6 -11.97 4.50 13.71
CA LEU A 6 -11.50 3.43 14.58
C LEU A 6 -12.73 2.78 15.21
N VAL A 7 -12.92 1.49 14.97
CA VAL A 7 -14.06 0.70 15.45
C VAL A 7 -13.59 -0.54 16.17
N THR A 8 -14.26 -0.92 17.25
CA THR A 8 -14.05 -2.22 17.91
C THR A 8 -15.11 -3.17 17.38
N CYS A 9 -14.70 -4.29 16.78
CA CYS A 9 -15.59 -5.30 16.21
C CYS A 9 -15.93 -6.41 17.20
N ASP A 10 -16.77 -7.36 16.79
CA ASP A 10 -17.22 -8.49 17.60
C ASP A 10 -16.12 -9.53 17.89
N ASP A 11 -15.01 -9.46 17.18
CA ASP A 11 -13.75 -10.19 17.46
C ASP A 11 -12.92 -9.54 18.61
N PHE A 12 -13.40 -8.45 19.20
CA PHE A 12 -12.73 -7.64 20.21
C PHE A 12 -11.44 -6.96 19.75
N ASN A 13 -11.18 -6.91 18.45
CA ASN A 13 -10.08 -6.15 17.89
C ASN A 13 -10.53 -4.76 17.45
N ASP A 14 -9.57 -3.83 17.45
CA ASP A 14 -9.75 -2.49 16.92
C ASP A 14 -9.35 -2.48 15.46
N TRP A 15 -10.22 -1.93 14.62
CA TRP A 15 -10.04 -1.85 13.17
C TRP A 15 -10.12 -0.42 12.68
N VAL A 16 -9.25 -0.06 11.76
CA VAL A 16 -9.36 1.17 10.98
C VAL A 16 -10.34 0.88 9.84
N CYS A 17 -11.57 1.37 10.00
CA CYS A 17 -12.68 1.13 9.09
C CYS A 17 -12.76 2.23 8.04
N LYS A 18 -12.55 1.86 6.78
CA LYS A 18 -12.74 2.72 5.60
C LYS A 18 -14.09 2.41 4.97
N TYR A 19 -14.85 3.45 4.67
CA TYR A 19 -16.23 3.36 4.18
C TYR A 19 -16.41 4.28 2.99
N ASP A 20 -17.27 3.92 2.05
CA ASP A 20 -17.61 4.75 0.90
C ASP A 20 -18.97 4.35 0.33
N ARG A 21 -19.71 5.32 -0.22
CA ARG A 21 -20.90 5.07 -1.02
C ARG A 21 -20.57 4.29 -2.30
N PHE A 22 -19.42 4.59 -2.89
CA PHE A 22 -18.91 3.95 -4.10
C PHE A 22 -17.67 3.10 -3.77
N PRO A 23 -17.78 1.79 -3.73
CA PRO A 23 -16.75 0.91 -3.17
C PRO A 23 -15.47 0.77 -4.00
N LYS A 24 -15.30 1.54 -5.08
CA LYS A 24 -14.10 1.48 -5.91
C LYS A 24 -12.81 1.73 -5.13
N TYR A 25 -12.84 2.61 -4.15
CA TYR A 25 -11.67 2.91 -3.31
C TYR A 25 -11.43 1.79 -2.28
N LEU A 26 -12.50 1.16 -1.81
CA LEU A 26 -12.42 -0.01 -0.93
C LEU A 26 -11.89 -1.23 -1.70
N PHE A 27 -12.25 -1.35 -2.99
CA PHE A 27 -11.68 -2.33 -3.91
C PHE A 27 -10.16 -2.14 -4.05
N ASN A 28 -9.69 -0.92 -4.26
CA ASN A 28 -8.27 -0.63 -4.38
C ASN A 28 -7.51 -1.06 -3.12
N GLU A 29 -8.03 -0.76 -1.93
CA GLU A 29 -7.45 -1.18 -0.66
C GLU A 29 -7.35 -2.71 -0.53
N LEU A 30 -8.43 -3.42 -0.84
CA LEU A 30 -8.47 -4.88 -0.74
C LEU A 30 -7.49 -5.52 -1.73
N ILE A 31 -7.54 -5.13 -3.01
CA ILE A 31 -6.67 -5.69 -4.05
C ILE A 31 -5.20 -5.45 -3.73
N ALA A 32 -4.84 -4.20 -3.36
CA ALA A 32 -3.45 -3.89 -3.03
C ALA A 32 -2.97 -4.64 -1.79
N SER A 33 -3.83 -4.80 -0.78
CA SER A 33 -3.48 -5.55 0.43
C SER A 33 -3.25 -7.04 0.12
N GLU A 34 -4.05 -7.65 -0.74
CA GLU A 34 -3.86 -9.05 -1.16
C GLU A 34 -2.59 -9.22 -2.02
N PHE A 35 -2.33 -8.28 -2.93
CA PHE A 35 -1.08 -8.27 -3.68
C PHE A 35 0.15 -8.06 -2.77
N ALA A 36 0.06 -7.17 -1.78
CA ALA A 36 1.13 -6.94 -0.83
C ALA A 36 1.48 -8.21 -0.03
N LYS A 37 0.48 -9.04 0.33
CA LYS A 37 0.71 -10.35 0.96
C LYS A 37 1.53 -11.27 0.05
N ILE A 38 1.20 -11.35 -1.23
CA ILE A 38 1.95 -12.15 -2.23
C ILE A 38 3.38 -11.64 -2.37
N TRP A 39 3.59 -10.32 -2.32
CA TRP A 39 4.90 -9.69 -2.36
C TRP A 39 5.67 -9.83 -1.04
N ASN A 40 5.07 -10.41 -0.02
CA ASN A 40 5.65 -10.44 1.32
C ASN A 40 6.04 -9.02 1.81
N ILE A 41 5.14 -8.07 1.61
CA ILE A 41 5.19 -6.72 2.16
C ILE A 41 4.35 -6.73 3.44
N ASN A 42 4.90 -6.22 4.54
CA ASN A 42 4.12 -6.09 5.76
C ASN A 42 3.00 -5.06 5.56
N THR A 43 1.78 -5.50 5.75
CA THR A 43 0.56 -4.68 5.84
C THR A 43 -0.25 -5.14 7.05
N PRO A 44 -1.11 -4.31 7.63
CA PRO A 44 -2.06 -4.79 8.62
C PRO A 44 -2.96 -5.89 8.04
N GLU A 45 -3.45 -6.79 8.88
CA GLU A 45 -4.49 -7.73 8.50
C GLU A 45 -5.72 -6.98 8.01
N THR A 46 -6.44 -7.57 7.05
CA THR A 46 -7.61 -6.96 6.42
C THR A 46 -8.86 -7.78 6.63
N ALA A 47 -10.00 -7.12 6.76
CA ALA A 47 -11.31 -7.75 6.89
C ALA A 47 -12.39 -6.92 6.21
N LEU A 48 -13.52 -7.54 5.90
CA LEU A 48 -14.75 -6.85 5.55
C LEU A 48 -15.56 -6.61 6.84
N ILE A 49 -15.97 -5.36 7.05
CA ILE A 49 -16.70 -4.96 8.26
C ILE A 49 -18.12 -4.56 7.88
N THR A 50 -19.10 -5.25 8.44
CA THR A 50 -20.50 -4.86 8.36
C THR A 50 -20.85 -3.95 9.53
N VAL A 51 -21.26 -2.73 9.23
CA VAL A 51 -21.63 -1.73 10.23
C VAL A 51 -23.16 -1.58 10.26
N LYS A 52 -23.77 -1.85 11.42
CA LYS A 52 -25.22 -1.62 11.60
C LYS A 52 -25.51 -0.16 11.88
N SER A 53 -26.59 0.39 11.31
CA SER A 53 -26.96 1.79 11.48
C SER A 53 -27.09 2.21 12.95
N GLU A 54 -27.54 1.31 13.82
CA GLU A 54 -27.69 1.54 15.26
C GLU A 54 -26.34 1.74 16.00
N HIS A 55 -25.23 1.30 15.39
CA HIS A 55 -23.89 1.47 15.96
C HIS A 55 -23.24 2.80 15.55
N ILE A 56 -23.88 3.56 14.65
CA ILE A 56 -23.30 4.80 14.14
C ILE A 56 -23.87 5.98 14.93
N PRO A 57 -23.05 6.70 15.69
CA PRO A 57 -23.52 7.83 16.46
C PRO A 57 -23.69 9.09 15.59
N PHE A 58 -24.68 9.09 14.71
CA PHE A 58 -24.96 10.19 13.77
C PHE A 58 -25.11 11.55 14.45
N ASP A 59 -25.69 11.57 15.66
CA ASP A 59 -25.84 12.80 16.45
C ASP A 59 -24.50 13.45 16.80
N LYS A 60 -23.45 12.65 16.97
CA LYS A 60 -22.08 13.12 17.28
C LYS A 60 -21.25 13.38 16.01
N PHE A 61 -21.57 12.68 14.93
CA PHE A 61 -20.83 12.75 13.67
C PHE A 61 -21.80 12.99 12.50
N PRO A 62 -22.34 14.20 12.36
CA PRO A 62 -23.37 14.52 11.37
C PRO A 62 -22.88 14.41 9.92
N GLN A 63 -21.56 14.36 9.71
CA GLN A 63 -20.95 14.13 8.40
C GLN A 63 -21.08 12.69 7.93
N LEU A 64 -21.33 11.74 8.83
CA LEU A 64 -21.57 10.34 8.46
C LEU A 64 -22.98 10.19 7.91
N GLN A 65 -23.11 9.47 6.81
CA GLN A 65 -24.39 9.19 6.18
C GLN A 65 -24.66 7.68 6.22
N PRO A 66 -25.89 7.24 6.47
CA PRO A 66 -26.25 5.82 6.44
C PRO A 66 -25.80 5.12 5.17
N ALA A 67 -25.93 5.79 4.02
CA ALA A 67 -25.53 5.27 2.72
C ALA A 67 -24.06 4.85 2.60
N TYR A 68 -23.19 5.32 3.48
CA TYR A 68 -21.77 4.91 3.51
C TYR A 68 -21.57 3.52 4.11
N PHE A 69 -22.57 2.99 4.82
CA PHE A 69 -22.52 1.75 5.59
C PHE A 69 -23.55 0.71 5.13
N GLU A 70 -24.22 0.96 4.00
CA GLU A 70 -25.16 0.00 3.41
C GLU A 70 -24.46 -1.22 2.81
N LYS A 71 -23.18 -1.09 2.56
CA LYS A 71 -22.31 -2.14 2.03
C LYS A 71 -21.18 -2.42 3.02
N GLU A 72 -20.52 -3.55 2.86
CA GLU A 72 -19.36 -3.87 3.68
C GLU A 72 -18.29 -2.78 3.52
N CYS A 73 -17.73 -2.37 4.65
CA CYS A 73 -16.58 -1.49 4.74
C CYS A 73 -15.28 -2.29 4.65
N PHE A 74 -14.21 -1.65 4.25
CA PHE A 74 -12.87 -2.24 4.34
C PHE A 74 -12.28 -1.98 5.72
N GLY A 75 -11.85 -3.03 6.40
CA GLY A 75 -11.17 -2.97 7.68
C GLY A 75 -9.68 -3.27 7.54
N SER A 76 -8.86 -2.47 8.20
CA SER A 76 -7.45 -2.70 8.40
C SER A 76 -7.18 -2.80 9.90
N LEU A 77 -6.58 -3.89 10.37
CA LEU A 77 -6.35 -4.13 11.81
C LEU A 77 -5.50 -3.00 12.41
N PHE A 78 -5.98 -2.41 13.50
CA PHE A 78 -5.24 -1.37 14.19
C PHE A 78 -4.01 -1.95 14.88
N LEU A 79 -2.83 -1.62 14.37
CA LEU A 79 -1.57 -2.10 14.90
C LEU A 79 -1.15 -1.27 16.12
N LYS A 80 -1.06 -1.92 17.28
CA LYS A 80 -0.46 -1.33 18.47
C LYS A 80 1.06 -1.22 18.30
N ASN A 81 1.69 -0.29 19.05
CA ASN A 81 3.14 -0.07 18.99
C ASN A 81 3.65 0.33 17.59
N THR A 82 2.86 1.12 16.87
CA THR A 82 3.24 1.72 15.60
C THR A 82 3.30 3.23 15.69
N LYS A 83 4.09 3.82 14.79
CA LYS A 83 4.10 5.26 14.53
C LYS A 83 4.04 5.45 13.03
N GLU A 84 3.19 6.34 12.59
CA GLU A 84 3.18 6.80 11.20
C GLU A 84 4.46 7.58 10.90
N ILE A 85 5.08 7.31 9.77
CA ILE A 85 6.31 7.97 9.33
C ILE A 85 5.94 9.26 8.63
N ASP A 86 6.46 10.36 9.15
CA ASP A 86 6.40 11.69 8.54
C ASP A 86 7.77 12.38 8.59
N LEU A 87 7.83 13.62 8.16
CA LEU A 87 9.08 14.39 8.14
C LEU A 87 9.70 14.58 9.54
N SER A 88 8.94 14.48 10.61
CA SER A 88 9.44 14.61 11.99
C SER A 88 10.32 13.40 12.40
N PHE A 89 10.24 12.28 11.68
CA PHE A 89 11.07 11.11 11.90
C PHE A 89 12.47 11.21 11.27
N ILE A 90 12.70 12.10 10.33
CA ILE A 90 14.00 12.24 9.66
C ILE A 90 15.17 12.37 10.63
N PRO A 91 15.10 13.15 11.73
CA PRO A 91 16.19 13.22 12.71
C PRO A 91 16.55 11.86 13.34
N LEU A 92 15.57 10.98 13.59
CA LEU A 92 15.83 9.63 14.10
C LEU A 92 16.57 8.78 13.08
N PHE A 93 16.20 8.87 11.80
CA PHE A 93 16.86 8.13 10.74
C PHE A 93 18.28 8.63 10.43
N ARG A 94 18.68 9.84 10.87
CA ARG A 94 20.07 10.30 10.81
C ARG A 94 20.96 9.54 11.78
N ASP A 95 20.43 9.02 12.88
CA ASP A 95 21.17 8.15 13.79
C ASP A 95 21.37 6.76 13.19
N LYS A 96 22.64 6.38 12.99
CA LYS A 96 22.99 5.05 12.48
C LYS A 96 22.52 3.94 13.42
N SER A 97 22.62 4.13 14.73
CA SER A 97 22.21 3.13 15.72
C SER A 97 20.71 2.83 15.66
N PHE A 98 19.91 3.82 15.30
CA PHE A 98 18.49 3.63 15.04
C PHE A 98 18.26 2.85 13.74
N ARG A 99 18.91 3.26 12.63
CA ARG A 99 18.77 2.56 11.35
C ARG A 99 19.20 1.09 11.42
N ASP A 100 20.20 0.76 12.27
CA ASP A 100 20.69 -0.61 12.43
C ASP A 100 19.65 -1.53 13.13
N LYS A 101 18.66 -0.97 13.78
CA LYS A 101 17.52 -1.70 14.38
C LYS A 101 16.39 -2.00 13.39
N ILE A 102 16.41 -1.40 12.22
CA ILE A 102 15.39 -1.65 11.19
C ILE A 102 15.71 -2.99 10.53
N GLN A 103 14.79 -3.91 10.66
CA GLN A 103 14.86 -5.21 9.99
C GLN A 103 14.38 -5.08 8.56
N GLN A 104 14.88 -5.96 7.69
CA GLN A 104 14.44 -6.02 6.29
C GLN A 104 14.38 -4.62 5.63
N LYS A 105 15.45 -3.84 5.75
CA LYS A 105 15.50 -2.48 5.17
C LYS A 105 15.10 -2.46 3.70
N SER A 106 15.36 -3.55 2.95
CA SER A 106 14.94 -3.71 1.55
C SER A 106 13.43 -3.58 1.35
N ASP A 107 12.60 -3.76 2.41
CA ASP A 107 11.16 -3.61 2.29
C ASP A 107 10.74 -2.19 1.91
N PHE A 108 11.50 -1.17 2.31
CA PHE A 108 11.23 0.21 1.86
C PHE A 108 11.33 0.34 0.32
N LEU A 109 12.37 -0.23 -0.30
CA LEU A 109 12.52 -0.22 -1.76
C LEU A 109 11.53 -1.19 -2.43
N LYS A 110 11.20 -2.30 -1.78
CA LYS A 110 10.18 -3.24 -2.26
C LYS A 110 8.81 -2.56 -2.33
N ILE A 111 8.45 -1.79 -1.29
CA ILE A 111 7.20 -0.99 -1.26
C ILE A 111 7.23 0.06 -2.38
N ALA A 112 8.34 0.75 -2.58
CA ALA A 112 8.46 1.72 -3.67
C ALA A 112 8.29 1.08 -5.07
N LEU A 113 8.85 -0.11 -5.30
CA LEU A 113 8.66 -0.85 -6.55
C LEU A 113 7.22 -1.34 -6.72
N PHE A 114 6.61 -1.78 -5.64
CA PHE A 114 5.19 -2.16 -5.60
C PHE A 114 4.28 -0.99 -5.96
N ASP A 115 4.56 0.21 -5.43
CA ASP A 115 3.82 1.44 -5.77
C ASP A 115 4.00 1.85 -7.23
N ILE A 116 5.22 1.74 -7.76
CA ILE A 116 5.49 2.00 -9.18
C ILE A 116 4.67 1.05 -10.05
N TRP A 117 4.60 -0.24 -9.69
CA TRP A 117 3.83 -1.22 -10.43
C TRP A 117 2.32 -0.95 -10.38
N LEU A 118 1.79 -0.62 -9.19
CA LEU A 118 0.37 -0.30 -9.02
C LEU A 118 0.01 1.13 -9.39
N ALA A 119 0.98 1.95 -9.79
CA ALA A 119 0.83 3.39 -10.03
C ALA A 119 0.12 4.09 -8.85
N ASN A 120 0.65 3.89 -7.63
CA ASN A 120 0.17 4.52 -6.41
C ASN A 120 0.80 5.90 -6.26
N GLU A 121 0.11 6.95 -6.68
CA GLU A 121 0.61 8.32 -6.70
C GLU A 121 0.62 9.02 -5.35
N ASP A 122 0.01 8.43 -4.32
CA ASP A 122 -0.15 9.07 -3.01
C ASP A 122 0.96 8.71 -2.00
N ARG A 123 1.82 7.72 -2.28
CA ARG A 123 2.96 7.41 -1.42
C ARG A 123 4.22 8.11 -1.91
N ASN A 124 4.47 9.31 -1.37
CA ASN A 124 5.54 10.20 -1.80
C ASN A 124 6.19 10.94 -0.61
N TYR A 125 6.99 11.96 -0.87
CA TYR A 125 7.71 12.71 0.17
C TYR A 125 6.84 13.50 1.14
N ASN A 126 5.61 13.85 0.75
CA ASN A 126 4.63 14.53 1.61
C ASN A 126 3.78 13.55 2.43
N ASN A 127 3.62 12.33 1.93
CA ASN A 127 2.75 11.33 2.49
C ASN A 127 3.39 9.95 2.34
N PHE A 128 4.09 9.51 3.35
CA PHE A 128 4.79 8.21 3.28
C PHE A 128 3.82 7.04 3.28
N ASN A 129 2.65 7.17 3.91
CA ASN A 129 1.71 6.06 4.11
C ASN A 129 2.40 4.78 4.61
N LEU A 130 3.36 4.97 5.52
CA LEU A 130 4.14 3.92 6.16
C LEU A 130 4.01 4.01 7.68
N LEU A 131 3.83 2.85 8.32
CA LEU A 131 3.99 2.73 9.76
C LEU A 131 5.36 2.12 10.08
N LEU A 132 5.97 2.60 11.13
CA LEU A 132 7.12 1.98 11.75
C LEU A 132 6.62 1.19 12.97
N HIS A 133 6.60 -0.13 12.87
CA HIS A 133 6.17 -1.01 13.94
C HIS A 133 7.35 -1.37 14.83
N TYR A 134 7.18 -1.17 16.12
CA TYR A 134 8.16 -1.54 17.15
C TYR A 134 7.87 -2.93 17.69
N SER A 135 8.82 -3.85 17.52
CA SER A 135 8.76 -5.19 18.08
C SER A 135 9.36 -5.24 19.51
N PRO A 136 8.88 -6.12 20.39
CA PRO A 136 9.45 -6.31 21.73
C PRO A 136 10.96 -6.57 21.77
N ASN A 137 11.53 -7.08 20.68
CA ASN A 137 12.98 -7.33 20.54
C ASN A 137 13.80 -6.06 20.24
N ASN A 138 13.22 -4.87 20.40
CA ASN A 138 13.84 -3.58 20.12
C ASN A 138 14.30 -3.43 18.65
N VAL A 139 13.52 -3.96 17.74
CA VAL A 139 13.70 -3.82 16.28
C VAL A 139 12.46 -3.23 15.64
N TYR A 140 12.62 -2.67 14.45
CA TYR A 140 11.56 -1.97 13.71
C TYR A 140 11.32 -2.62 12.37
N PHE A 141 10.07 -2.56 11.92
CA PHE A 141 9.61 -3.03 10.61
C PHE A 141 8.78 -1.95 9.93
N PHE A 142 8.93 -1.82 8.63
CA PHE A 142 8.02 -1.01 7.82
C PHE A 142 6.74 -1.77 7.54
N TYR A 143 5.62 -1.08 7.64
CA TYR A 143 4.30 -1.55 7.22
C TYR A 143 3.72 -0.55 6.22
N ALA A 144 3.28 -1.01 5.06
CA ALA A 144 2.57 -0.20 4.09
C ALA A 144 1.08 -0.12 4.43
N ILE A 145 0.54 1.08 4.37
CA ILE A 145 -0.90 1.36 4.60
C ILE A 145 -1.42 2.29 3.52
N ASP A 146 -2.73 2.44 3.43
CA ASP A 146 -3.42 3.39 2.55
C ASP A 146 -3.08 3.23 1.07
N HIS A 147 -3.71 2.24 0.44
CA HIS A 147 -3.52 1.94 -0.98
C HIS A 147 -4.68 2.44 -1.85
N VAL A 148 -5.47 3.39 -1.35
CA VAL A 148 -6.67 3.86 -2.03
C VAL A 148 -6.38 4.46 -3.42
N ASN A 149 -5.21 5.06 -3.58
CA ASN A 149 -4.82 5.82 -4.77
C ASN A 149 -3.98 5.02 -5.80
N ILE A 150 -4.07 3.69 -5.78
CA ILE A 150 -3.49 2.86 -6.85
C ILE A 150 -4.19 3.11 -8.18
N PHE A 151 -3.56 2.70 -9.29
CA PHE A 151 -4.04 2.88 -10.65
C PHE A 151 -4.29 4.35 -11.02
N ASN A 152 -3.39 5.25 -10.57
CA ASN A 152 -3.48 6.71 -10.72
C ASN A 152 -4.84 7.24 -10.25
N SER A 153 -5.30 6.79 -9.08
CA SER A 153 -6.61 7.14 -8.51
C SER A 153 -7.80 6.88 -9.46
N SER A 154 -7.56 6.08 -10.51
CA SER A 154 -8.54 5.77 -11.53
C SER A 154 -9.05 4.37 -11.40
N PHE A 155 -10.02 3.83 -11.59
CA PHE A 155 -10.46 2.43 -11.49
C PHE A 155 -10.10 1.64 -12.77
N LEU A 156 -8.87 1.77 -13.26
CA LEU A 156 -8.38 1.17 -14.52
C LEU A 156 -9.20 1.56 -15.77
N ASN A 157 -10.10 2.54 -15.70
CA ASN A 157 -10.95 2.92 -16.80
C ASN A 157 -10.17 3.54 -17.97
N TYR A 158 -9.04 4.18 -17.67
CA TYR A 158 -8.23 4.94 -18.63
C TYR A 158 -6.83 4.35 -18.81
N GLY A 159 -6.60 3.13 -18.32
CA GLY A 159 -5.27 2.54 -18.29
C GLY A 159 -4.46 2.98 -17.05
N ILE A 160 -3.18 2.69 -17.07
CA ILE A 160 -2.22 3.04 -16.01
C ILE A 160 -1.16 3.95 -16.63
N ALA A 161 -0.86 5.06 -15.97
CA ALA A 161 0.22 5.97 -16.33
C ALA A 161 1.42 5.78 -15.41
N GLU A 162 2.62 6.05 -15.94
CA GLU A 162 3.86 6.01 -15.15
C GLU A 162 3.83 7.04 -14.04
N LEU A 163 4.36 6.65 -12.88
CA LEU A 163 4.63 7.60 -11.80
C LEU A 163 5.78 8.52 -12.19
N THR A 164 5.67 9.77 -11.79
CA THR A 164 6.78 10.70 -11.88
C THR A 164 7.74 10.52 -10.68
N GLU A 165 8.86 11.18 -10.73
CA GLU A 165 9.82 11.19 -9.62
C GLU A 165 9.27 11.82 -8.34
N GLU A 166 8.22 12.67 -8.44
CA GLU A 166 7.57 13.28 -7.28
C GLU A 166 6.58 12.34 -6.59
N ASP A 167 6.14 11.29 -7.28
CA ASP A 167 5.12 10.35 -6.83
C ASP A 167 5.74 9.11 -6.16
N THR A 168 7.02 9.16 -5.77
CA THR A 168 7.71 8.02 -5.16
C THR A 168 8.47 8.38 -3.89
N ILE A 169 8.48 7.46 -2.93
CA ILE A 169 9.31 7.59 -1.73
C ILE A 169 10.81 7.44 -1.99
N ILE A 170 11.24 7.03 -3.19
CA ILE A 170 12.65 6.92 -3.54
C ILE A 170 13.31 8.31 -3.57
N LYS A 171 12.59 9.36 -4.00
CA LYS A 171 13.07 10.75 -3.99
C LYS A 171 12.89 11.41 -2.62
N THR A 172 13.35 10.77 -1.56
CA THR A 172 13.23 11.29 -0.19
C THR A 172 14.56 11.30 0.53
N GLU A 173 14.69 12.18 1.55
CA GLU A 173 15.84 12.15 2.45
C GLU A 173 15.91 10.80 3.19
N LEU A 174 14.76 10.21 3.50
CA LEU A 174 14.69 8.90 4.15
C LEU A 174 15.36 7.80 3.32
N ALA A 175 15.07 7.75 2.02
CA ALA A 175 15.71 6.79 1.10
C ALA A 175 17.24 6.97 1.07
N LYS A 176 17.73 8.22 1.00
CA LYS A 176 19.16 8.54 1.05
C LYS A 176 19.80 8.09 2.36
N LEU A 177 19.15 8.31 3.49
CA LEU A 177 19.64 7.89 4.81
C LEU A 177 19.72 6.37 4.94
N LEU A 178 18.76 5.64 4.37
CA LEU A 178 18.72 4.18 4.41
C LEU A 178 19.77 3.54 3.49
N TYR A 179 19.99 4.09 2.28
CA TYR A 179 20.70 3.41 1.21
C TYR A 179 21.91 4.14 0.65
N GLY A 180 22.07 5.45 0.83
CA GLY A 180 23.12 6.26 0.20
C GLY A 180 24.56 5.79 0.49
N ASN A 181 24.77 4.97 1.53
CA ASN A 181 26.07 4.39 1.87
C ASN A 181 26.10 2.84 1.79
N VAL A 182 25.11 2.23 1.14
CA VAL A 182 25.02 0.78 1.03
C VAL A 182 25.83 0.29 -0.15
N ARG A 183 27.00 -0.32 0.12
CA ARG A 183 27.96 -0.79 -0.92
C ARG A 183 27.38 -1.79 -1.92
N LYS A 184 26.34 -2.53 -1.54
CA LYS A 184 25.71 -3.58 -2.34
C LYS A 184 24.31 -3.21 -2.81
N LEU A 185 24.03 -1.91 -2.95
CA LEU A 185 22.71 -1.46 -3.35
C LEU A 185 22.27 -2.04 -4.70
N THR A 186 23.19 -2.15 -5.66
CA THR A 186 22.89 -2.75 -6.97
C THR A 186 22.44 -4.21 -6.84
N GLU A 187 23.12 -5.02 -6.02
CA GLU A 187 22.72 -6.41 -5.78
C GLU A 187 21.31 -6.50 -5.14
N ILE A 188 21.00 -5.58 -4.22
CA ILE A 188 19.66 -5.50 -3.61
C ILE A 188 18.60 -5.15 -4.66
N VAL A 189 18.89 -4.15 -5.50
CA VAL A 189 17.98 -3.71 -6.57
C VAL A 189 17.75 -4.84 -7.58
N ASP A 190 18.81 -5.53 -8.01
CA ASP A 190 18.70 -6.66 -8.94
C ASP A 190 17.82 -7.77 -8.36
N LYS A 191 18.03 -8.11 -7.08
CA LYS A 191 17.19 -9.10 -6.40
C LYS A 191 15.72 -8.66 -6.30
N LEU A 192 15.47 -7.41 -5.97
CA LEU A 192 14.11 -6.87 -5.91
C LEU A 192 13.42 -6.91 -7.27
N VAL A 193 14.14 -6.66 -8.35
CA VAL A 193 13.60 -6.75 -9.72
C VAL A 193 13.32 -8.20 -10.11
N GLU A 194 14.18 -9.16 -9.76
CA GLU A 194 13.87 -10.58 -9.95
C GLU A 194 12.61 -11.00 -9.23
N ASP A 195 12.50 -10.64 -7.93
CA ASP A 195 11.35 -10.94 -7.10
C ASP A 195 10.07 -10.24 -7.64
N PHE A 196 10.19 -9.03 -8.19
CA PHE A 196 9.10 -8.30 -8.83
C PHE A 196 8.43 -9.10 -9.93
N TYR A 197 9.20 -9.64 -10.89
CA TYR A 197 8.63 -10.43 -11.97
C TYR A 197 7.94 -11.70 -11.44
N LEU A 198 8.51 -12.36 -10.45
CA LEU A 198 7.91 -13.55 -9.83
C LEU A 198 6.60 -13.20 -9.11
N CYS A 199 6.61 -12.12 -8.31
CA CYS A 199 5.45 -11.68 -7.56
C CYS A 199 4.30 -11.22 -8.47
N THR A 200 4.59 -10.52 -9.57
CA THR A 200 3.55 -10.09 -10.52
C THR A 200 2.89 -11.28 -11.21
N ILE A 201 3.65 -12.30 -11.60
CA ILE A 201 3.10 -13.56 -12.14
C ILE A 201 2.20 -14.24 -11.10
N GLU A 202 2.64 -14.28 -9.85
CA GLU A 202 1.88 -14.92 -8.79
C GLU A 202 0.60 -14.13 -8.45
N CYS A 203 0.64 -12.81 -8.49
CA CYS A 203 -0.56 -11.97 -8.37
C CYS A 203 -1.58 -12.27 -9.48
N GLU A 204 -1.12 -12.37 -10.73
CA GLU A 204 -2.00 -12.69 -11.86
C GLU A 204 -2.67 -14.07 -11.70
N LYS A 205 -1.91 -15.09 -11.30
CA LYS A 205 -2.44 -16.44 -11.07
C LYS A 205 -3.48 -16.50 -9.96
N ASN A 206 -3.34 -15.66 -8.94
CA ASN A 206 -4.24 -15.64 -7.78
C ASN A 206 -5.43 -14.69 -7.94
N LEU A 207 -5.61 -14.03 -9.09
CA LEU A 207 -6.70 -13.05 -9.28
C LEU A 207 -8.09 -13.62 -8.97
N ASP A 208 -8.38 -14.86 -9.35
CA ASP A 208 -9.70 -15.46 -9.09
C ASP A 208 -9.94 -15.61 -7.60
N VAL A 209 -8.96 -16.12 -6.87
CA VAL A 209 -9.04 -16.27 -5.41
C VAL A 209 -9.20 -14.91 -4.73
N ILE A 210 -8.50 -13.88 -5.20
CA ILE A 210 -8.61 -12.53 -4.66
C ILE A 210 -9.99 -11.94 -4.99
N PHE A 211 -10.51 -12.14 -6.20
CA PHE A 211 -11.83 -11.65 -6.59
C PHE A 211 -12.97 -12.35 -5.84
N ASP A 212 -12.76 -13.58 -5.36
CA ASP A 212 -13.72 -14.27 -4.52
C ASP A 212 -13.87 -13.62 -3.12
N LEU A 213 -12.86 -12.83 -2.69
CA LEU A 213 -12.95 -12.04 -1.45
C LEU A 213 -13.82 -10.77 -1.59
N LEU A 214 -14.10 -10.33 -2.82
CA LEU A 214 -14.91 -9.13 -3.06
C LEU A 214 -16.38 -9.41 -2.74
N PRO A 215 -17.02 -8.62 -1.87
CA PRO A 215 -18.42 -8.81 -1.57
C PRO A 215 -19.30 -8.43 -2.78
N ASP A 216 -20.34 -9.22 -3.00
CA ASP A 216 -21.26 -9.01 -4.12
C ASP A 216 -21.97 -7.65 -4.03
N SER A 217 -22.17 -7.14 -2.81
CA SER A 217 -22.77 -5.83 -2.55
C SER A 217 -22.00 -4.66 -3.17
N TRP A 218 -20.68 -4.84 -3.44
CA TRP A 218 -19.86 -3.82 -4.09
C TRP A 218 -20.17 -3.67 -5.58
N LEU A 219 -20.85 -4.64 -6.19
CA LEU A 219 -21.27 -4.63 -7.60
C LEU A 219 -20.07 -4.41 -8.56
N ILE A 220 -18.92 -4.98 -8.24
CA ILE A 220 -17.72 -4.92 -9.07
C ILE A 220 -17.89 -5.86 -10.27
N ASP A 221 -17.73 -5.35 -11.48
CA ASP A 221 -17.68 -6.17 -12.69
C ASP A 221 -16.33 -6.90 -12.75
N LYS A 222 -16.26 -8.06 -12.07
CA LYS A 222 -15.04 -8.87 -11.94
C LYS A 222 -14.44 -9.24 -13.31
N PRO A 223 -15.22 -9.70 -14.32
CA PRO A 223 -14.70 -9.97 -15.66
C PRO A 223 -14.09 -8.75 -16.34
N TYR A 224 -14.75 -7.61 -16.26
CA TYR A 224 -14.25 -6.35 -16.83
C TYR A 224 -12.93 -5.93 -16.18
N ILE A 225 -12.89 -5.91 -14.85
CA ILE A 225 -11.67 -5.52 -14.10
C ILE A 225 -10.52 -6.48 -14.38
N ARG A 226 -10.79 -7.78 -14.45
CA ARG A 226 -9.79 -8.78 -14.85
C ARG A 226 -9.17 -8.46 -16.21
N ALA A 227 -10.02 -8.21 -17.21
CA ALA A 227 -9.54 -7.87 -18.55
C ALA A 227 -8.67 -6.60 -18.53
N LYS A 228 -9.08 -5.59 -17.75
CA LYS A 228 -8.31 -4.35 -17.59
C LYS A 228 -6.99 -4.55 -16.85
N MET A 229 -6.94 -5.40 -15.84
CA MET A 229 -5.68 -5.74 -15.17
C MET A 229 -4.74 -6.50 -16.12
N GLN A 230 -5.24 -7.44 -16.91
CA GLN A 230 -4.43 -8.14 -17.90
C GLN A 230 -3.89 -7.19 -18.98
N GLU A 231 -4.72 -6.27 -19.46
CA GLU A 231 -4.35 -5.29 -20.47
C GLU A 231 -3.28 -4.29 -19.96
N HIS A 232 -3.41 -3.81 -18.73
CA HIS A 232 -2.63 -2.67 -18.25
C HIS A 232 -1.61 -3.03 -17.17
N LEU A 233 -1.93 -3.94 -16.23
CA LEU A 233 -1.08 -4.20 -15.07
C LEU A 233 -0.14 -5.38 -15.28
N PHE A 234 -0.61 -6.45 -15.93
CA PHE A 234 0.14 -7.70 -16.07
C PHE A 234 0.86 -7.85 -17.42
N ASN A 235 0.73 -6.89 -18.33
CA ASN A 235 1.46 -6.94 -19.59
C ASN A 235 2.97 -6.71 -19.40
N ASP A 236 3.78 -7.32 -20.27
CA ASP A 236 5.23 -7.30 -20.13
C ASP A 236 5.84 -5.93 -20.40
N GLU A 237 5.21 -5.10 -21.22
CA GLU A 237 5.67 -3.74 -21.53
C GLU A 237 5.58 -2.86 -20.26
N TRP A 238 4.45 -2.90 -19.57
CA TRP A 238 4.26 -2.19 -18.31
C TRP A 238 5.25 -2.65 -17.24
N LYS A 239 5.40 -3.97 -17.06
CA LYS A 239 6.37 -4.51 -16.10
C LYS A 239 7.80 -4.06 -16.42
N LYS A 240 8.17 -4.06 -17.69
CA LYS A 240 9.49 -3.58 -18.11
C LYS A 240 9.67 -2.09 -17.87
N GLN A 241 8.64 -1.28 -18.09
CA GLN A 241 8.66 0.14 -17.80
C GLN A 241 8.82 0.41 -16.29
N CYS A 242 8.12 -0.34 -15.44
CA CYS A 242 8.27 -0.27 -13.99
C CYS A 242 9.71 -0.57 -13.53
N GLU A 243 10.35 -1.61 -14.08
CA GLU A 243 11.75 -1.90 -13.82
C GLU A 243 12.66 -0.74 -14.20
N VAL A 244 12.48 -0.19 -15.41
CA VAL A 244 13.29 0.94 -15.91
C VAL A 244 13.14 2.16 -14.99
N ASN A 245 11.91 2.51 -14.63
CA ASN A 245 11.64 3.64 -13.75
C ASN A 245 12.25 3.45 -12.36
N PHE A 246 12.06 2.27 -11.77
CA PHE A 246 12.63 1.94 -10.48
C PHE A 246 14.15 2.09 -10.46
N ARG A 247 14.85 1.51 -11.45
CA ARG A 247 16.30 1.62 -11.57
C ARG A 247 16.77 3.06 -11.80
N THR A 248 16.04 3.80 -12.63
CA THR A 248 16.33 5.21 -12.94
C THR A 248 16.19 6.08 -11.70
N PHE A 249 15.12 5.90 -10.91
CA PHE A 249 14.93 6.65 -9.67
C PHE A 249 16.00 6.34 -8.62
N ILE A 250 16.37 5.06 -8.46
CA ILE A 250 17.47 4.65 -7.56
C ILE A 250 18.79 5.34 -7.99
N GLN A 251 19.12 5.29 -9.27
CA GLN A 251 20.33 5.90 -9.80
C GLN A 251 20.35 7.41 -9.57
N SER A 252 19.22 8.09 -9.84
CA SER A 252 19.13 9.54 -9.79
C SER A 252 19.09 10.11 -8.37
N PHE A 253 18.44 9.43 -7.42
CA PHE A 253 18.14 10.00 -6.12
C PHE A 253 18.89 9.38 -4.94
N ILE A 254 19.44 8.19 -5.10
CA ILE A 254 20.18 7.51 -4.03
C ILE A 254 21.67 7.41 -4.32
N LEU A 255 22.04 7.10 -5.57
CA LEU A 255 23.45 6.87 -5.95
C LEU A 255 24.16 8.13 -6.45
N ASN A 256 23.46 9.16 -6.87
CA ASN A 256 24.01 10.48 -7.23
C ASN A 256 23.81 11.47 -6.09
#